data_4ec7da758b5345351a6c6f6e6b39dc36
#
_entry.id   4ec7da758b5345351a6c6f6e6b39dc36
#
_cell.length_a   1.000
_cell.length_b   1.000
_cell.length_c   1.000
_cell.angle_alpha   90.00
_cell.angle_beta   90.00
_cell.angle_gamma   90.00
#
_symmetry.space_group_name_H-M   'P 1'
#
loop_
_entity.id
_entity.type
_entity.pdbx_description
1 polymer ?
#
loop_
_entity_poly.entity_id
_entity_poly.type
_entity_poly.pdbx_seq_one_letter_code
_entity_poly.pdbx_strand_id
1 'polypeptide(L)'
;MSEVRTPRQERSIAKKKKIIEAGYELFSKVGYYATNTAEIAKCAGVSTGIVYGYFKDKRDILLDVLDIYLEKVLTPVFATFDKLSAPVDFDTLVPQILDVTID
;
A
#
# COMPACT_ATOMS: atom_id res chain seq x y z
N MET A 1 18.50 14.78 -3.18
CA MET A 1 19.18 14.80 -1.90
C MET A 1 18.56 13.80 -0.95
N SER A 2 19.35 12.98 -0.36
CA SER A 2 18.84 12.00 0.57
C SER A 2 18.63 12.61 1.94
N GLU A 3 17.52 12.30 2.54
CA GLU A 3 17.29 12.69 3.92
C GLU A 3 18.05 11.77 4.85
N VAL A 4 18.67 12.37 5.85
CA VAL A 4 19.32 11.57 6.88
C VAL A 4 18.25 11.15 7.89
N ARG A 5 17.94 9.87 7.90
CA ARG A 5 16.98 9.32 8.84
C ARG A 5 17.69 8.86 10.09
N THR A 6 17.07 9.15 11.24
CA THR A 6 17.59 8.64 12.49
C THR A 6 17.23 7.16 12.63
N PRO A 7 18.01 6.37 13.41
CA PRO A 7 17.64 4.98 13.66
C PRO A 7 16.23 4.82 14.26
N ARG A 8 15.79 5.80 15.04
CA ARG A 8 14.45 5.80 15.62
C ARG A 8 13.37 5.90 14.56
N GLN A 9 13.58 6.78 13.56
CA GLN A 9 12.64 6.92 12.44
C GLN A 9 12.60 5.66 11.60
N GLU A 10 13.74 5.04 11.36
CA GLU A 10 13.81 3.81 10.58
C GLU A 10 13.06 2.67 11.27
N ARG A 11 13.19 2.54 12.59
CA ARG A 11 12.47 1.53 13.34
C ARG A 11 10.96 1.78 13.31
N SER A 12 10.55 3.03 13.40
CA SER A 12 9.15 3.40 13.33
C SER A 12 8.56 3.06 11.97
N ILE A 13 9.27 3.38 10.91
CA ILE A 13 8.84 3.06 9.54
C ILE A 13 8.74 1.55 9.35
N ALA A 14 9.70 0.80 9.87
CA ALA A 14 9.70 -0.65 9.76
C ALA A 14 8.52 -1.28 10.49
N LYS A 15 8.19 -0.78 11.68
CA LYS A 15 7.02 -1.27 12.43
C LYS A 15 5.72 -0.97 11.70
N LYS A 16 5.58 0.22 11.18
CA LYS A 16 4.39 0.61 10.43
C LYS A 16 4.22 -0.29 9.20
N LYS A 17 5.32 -0.56 8.50
CA LYS A 17 5.30 -1.43 7.34
C LYS A 17 4.85 -2.84 7.69
N LYS A 18 5.34 -3.39 8.80
CA LYS A 18 4.92 -4.71 9.26
C LYS A 18 3.43 -4.77 9.54
N ILE A 19 2.89 -3.73 10.13
CA ILE A 19 1.44 -3.65 10.41
C ILE A 19 0.65 -3.63 9.10
N ILE A 20 1.09 -2.87 8.12
CA ILE A 20 0.43 -2.78 6.82
C ILE A 20 0.49 -4.13 6.10
N GLU A 21 1.64 -4.79 6.13
CA GLU A 21 1.80 -6.11 5.51
C GLU A 21 0.90 -7.15 6.19
N ALA A 22 0.81 -7.12 7.51
CA ALA A 22 -0.07 -8.00 8.26
C ALA A 22 -1.54 -7.73 7.92
N GLY A 23 -1.92 -6.46 7.82
CA GLY A 23 -3.26 -6.08 7.41
C GLY A 23 -3.59 -6.60 6.01
N TYR A 24 -2.68 -6.40 5.07
CA TYR A 24 -2.86 -6.90 3.71
C TYR A 24 -3.08 -8.41 3.69
N GLU A 25 -2.25 -9.14 4.41
CA GLU A 25 -2.34 -10.60 4.46
C GLU A 25 -3.68 -11.06 5.03
N LEU A 26 -4.09 -10.49 6.16
CA LEU A 26 -5.33 -10.89 6.80
C LEU A 26 -6.57 -10.45 6.00
N PHE A 27 -6.56 -9.25 5.47
CA PHE A 27 -7.67 -8.77 4.63
C PHE A 27 -7.82 -9.66 3.39
N SER A 28 -6.70 -10.13 2.84
CA SER A 28 -6.73 -11.00 1.66
C SER A 28 -7.20 -12.41 1.98
N LYS A 29 -6.84 -12.94 3.15
CA LYS A 29 -7.16 -14.32 3.52
C LYS A 29 -8.55 -14.47 4.10
N VAL A 30 -8.90 -13.63 5.06
CA VAL A 30 -10.15 -13.78 5.80
C VAL A 30 -11.15 -12.67 5.54
N GLY A 31 -10.74 -11.64 4.84
CA GLY A 31 -11.61 -10.51 4.50
C GLY A 31 -11.54 -9.39 5.53
N TYR A 32 -11.89 -8.21 5.08
CA TYR A 32 -11.81 -7.00 5.90
C TYR A 32 -12.68 -7.11 7.16
N TYR A 33 -13.93 -7.52 6.99
CA TYR A 33 -14.88 -7.52 8.11
C TYR A 33 -14.57 -8.60 9.13
N ALA A 34 -13.96 -9.70 8.70
CA ALA A 34 -13.59 -10.79 9.61
C ALA A 34 -12.27 -10.55 10.32
N THR A 35 -11.52 -9.53 9.95
CA THR A 35 -10.23 -9.20 10.55
C THR A 35 -10.42 -8.16 11.64
N ASN A 36 -9.72 -8.30 12.76
CA ASN A 36 -9.72 -7.27 13.79
C ASN A 36 -8.29 -6.79 14.07
N THR A 37 -8.19 -5.65 14.74
CA THR A 37 -6.91 -5.00 15.01
C THR A 37 -5.99 -5.87 15.87
N ALA A 38 -6.55 -6.63 16.80
CA ALA A 38 -5.75 -7.51 17.65
C ALA A 38 -5.08 -8.61 16.83
N GLU A 39 -5.77 -9.15 15.84
CA GLU A 39 -5.20 -10.15 14.95
C GLU A 39 -4.10 -9.56 14.06
N ILE A 40 -4.30 -8.35 13.61
CA ILE A 40 -3.29 -7.64 12.81
C ILE A 40 -2.03 -7.44 13.66
N ALA A 41 -2.19 -7.00 14.91
CA ALA A 41 -1.07 -6.81 15.82
C ALA A 41 -0.30 -8.11 16.02
N LYS A 42 -1.01 -9.21 16.27
CA LYS A 42 -0.41 -10.51 16.47
C LYS A 42 0.36 -10.96 15.22
N CYS A 43 -0.24 -10.80 14.06
CA CYS A 43 0.40 -11.16 12.79
C CYS A 43 1.64 -10.31 12.54
N ALA A 44 1.62 -9.05 12.90
CA ALA A 44 2.75 -8.14 12.74
C ALA A 44 3.83 -8.32 13.80
N GLY A 45 3.53 -9.06 14.87
CA GLY A 45 4.48 -9.25 15.96
C GLY A 45 4.61 -8.06 16.88
N VAL A 46 3.56 -7.26 17.00
CA VAL A 46 3.56 -6.06 17.86
C VAL A 46 2.33 -6.10 18.78
N SER A 47 2.31 -5.22 19.76
CA SER A 47 1.16 -5.10 20.65
C SER A 47 0.04 -4.32 19.96
N THR A 48 -1.18 -4.51 20.43
CA THR A 48 -2.33 -3.75 19.96
C THR A 48 -2.12 -2.25 20.18
N GLY A 49 -1.50 -1.90 21.31
CA GLY A 49 -1.19 -0.50 21.60
C GLY A 49 -0.26 0.13 20.57
N ILE A 50 0.70 -0.65 20.08
CA ILE A 50 1.59 -0.16 19.03
C ILE A 50 0.82 0.08 17.73
N VAL A 51 -0.11 -0.81 17.39
CA VAL A 51 -0.94 -0.61 16.20
C VAL A 51 -1.73 0.70 16.32
N TYR A 52 -2.35 0.94 17.47
CA TYR A 52 -3.12 2.17 17.68
C TYR A 52 -2.25 3.42 17.78
N GLY A 53 -0.96 3.25 17.98
CA GLY A 53 -0.02 4.37 17.87
C GLY A 53 0.19 4.86 16.45
N TYR A 54 -0.05 4.00 15.45
CA TYR A 54 0.13 4.33 14.04
C TYR A 54 -1.19 4.51 13.30
N PHE A 55 -2.23 3.81 13.69
CA PHE A 55 -3.50 3.78 12.99
C PHE A 55 -4.65 3.96 13.97
N LYS A 56 -5.66 4.69 13.56
CA LYS A 56 -6.83 4.90 14.41
C LYS A 56 -7.66 3.64 14.56
N ASP A 57 -7.80 2.91 13.46
CA ASP A 57 -8.65 1.73 13.41
C ASP A 57 -8.28 0.87 12.20
N LYS A 58 -9.03 -0.18 12.01
CA LYS A 58 -8.82 -1.13 10.92
C LYS A 58 -8.97 -0.46 9.55
N ARG A 59 -9.88 0.49 9.43
CA ARG A 59 -10.11 1.21 8.17
C ARG A 59 -8.89 2.03 7.78
N ASP A 60 -8.23 2.63 8.76
CA ASP A 60 -7.02 3.40 8.55
C ASP A 60 -5.90 2.52 7.97
N ILE A 61 -5.80 1.28 8.49
CA ILE A 61 -4.85 0.30 7.98
C ILE A 61 -5.20 -0.08 6.54
N LEU A 62 -6.48 -0.28 6.25
CA LEU A 62 -6.92 -0.61 4.91
C LEU A 62 -6.55 0.47 3.89
N LEU A 63 -6.67 1.73 4.26
CA LEU A 63 -6.32 2.82 3.36
C LEU A 63 -4.85 2.77 2.96
N ASP A 64 -3.97 2.47 3.91
CA ASP A 64 -2.55 2.34 3.61
C ASP A 64 -2.25 1.07 2.80
N VAL A 65 -2.98 -0.02 3.07
CA VAL A 65 -2.86 -1.24 2.28
C VAL A 65 -3.24 -0.97 0.82
N LEU A 66 -4.33 -0.27 0.61
CA LEU A 66 -4.78 0.07 -0.74
C LEU A 66 -3.80 0.98 -1.45
N ASP A 67 -3.22 1.92 -0.74
CA ASP A 67 -2.24 2.84 -1.30
C ASP A 67 -1.02 2.07 -1.84
N ILE A 68 -0.50 1.14 -1.05
CA ILE A 68 0.64 0.32 -1.46
C ILE A 68 0.26 -0.62 -2.61
N TYR A 69 -0.91 -1.22 -2.54
CA TYR A 69 -1.37 -2.11 -3.61
C TYR A 69 -1.50 -1.36 -4.94
N LEU A 70 -2.11 -0.19 -4.92
CA LEU A 70 -2.25 0.62 -6.11
C LEU A 70 -0.89 1.03 -6.66
N GLU A 71 0.04 1.39 -5.79
CA GLU A 71 1.40 1.72 -6.22
C GLU A 71 2.05 0.55 -6.95
N LYS A 72 1.92 -0.65 -6.40
CA LYS A 72 2.49 -1.85 -7.02
C LYS A 72 1.88 -2.16 -8.39
N VAL A 73 0.58 -1.92 -8.53
CA VAL A 73 -0.12 -2.15 -9.79
C VAL A 73 0.23 -1.09 -10.82
N LEU A 74 0.31 0.16 -10.40
CA LEU A 74 0.52 1.27 -11.31
C LEU A 74 1.97 1.47 -11.73
N THR A 75 2.93 1.08 -10.91
CA THR A 75 4.34 1.26 -11.22
C THR A 75 4.74 0.65 -12.57
N PRO A 76 4.40 -0.61 -12.86
CA PRO A 76 4.72 -1.18 -14.19
C PRO A 76 4.04 -0.43 -15.33
N VAL A 77 2.83 0.08 -15.10
CA VAL A 77 2.10 0.84 -16.11
C VAL A 77 2.84 2.13 -16.44
N PHE A 78 3.26 2.86 -15.42
CA PHE A 78 4.02 4.09 -15.61
C PHE A 78 5.37 3.83 -16.26
N ALA A 79 6.03 2.74 -15.90
CA ALA A 79 7.30 2.36 -16.53
C ALA A 79 7.12 2.09 -18.02
N THR A 80 5.98 1.49 -18.39
CA THR A 80 5.66 1.24 -19.80
C THR A 80 5.45 2.56 -20.53
N PHE A 81 4.78 3.52 -19.91
CA PHE A 81 4.59 4.83 -20.50
C PHE A 81 5.91 5.55 -20.75
N ASP A 82 6.83 5.47 -19.81
CA ASP A 82 8.15 6.08 -19.96
C ASP A 82 8.89 5.45 -21.15
N LYS A 83 8.74 4.16 -21.37
CA LYS A 83 9.38 3.48 -22.49
C LYS A 83 8.76 3.83 -23.83
N LEU A 84 7.47 4.13 -23.86
CA LEU A 84 6.77 4.47 -25.10
C LEU A 84 7.11 5.87 -25.59
N SER A 85 7.85 6.59 -24.83
CA SER A 85 8.37 7.90 -25.13
C SER A 85 7.52 9.04 -24.63
N ALA A 86 8.19 10.09 -24.30
CA ALA A 86 7.60 11.36 -23.97
C ALA A 86 7.65 12.24 -25.22
N PRO A 87 6.77 13.21 -25.38
CA PRO A 87 5.67 13.50 -24.46
C PRO A 87 4.52 12.52 -24.61
N VAL A 88 3.82 12.29 -23.52
CA VAL A 88 2.67 11.41 -23.53
C VAL A 88 1.44 12.23 -23.85
N ASP A 89 0.71 11.77 -24.87
CA ASP A 89 -0.56 12.41 -25.23
C ASP A 89 -1.67 11.67 -24.50
N PHE A 90 -2.20 12.28 -23.45
CA PHE A 90 -3.25 11.66 -22.65
C PHE A 90 -4.52 11.46 -23.45
N ASP A 91 -4.81 12.31 -24.42
CA ASP A 91 -5.98 12.16 -25.26
C ASP A 91 -5.95 10.90 -26.10
N THR A 92 -4.75 10.48 -26.51
CA THR A 92 -4.55 9.24 -27.24
C THR A 92 -4.41 8.05 -26.31
N LEU A 93 -3.79 8.26 -25.15
CA LEU A 93 -3.45 7.21 -24.23
C LEU A 93 -4.66 6.66 -23.48
N VAL A 94 -5.53 7.53 -23.01
CA VAL A 94 -6.69 7.13 -22.21
C VAL A 94 -7.60 6.17 -22.98
N PRO A 95 -7.96 6.40 -24.25
CA PRO A 95 -8.75 5.43 -25.00
C PRO A 95 -8.08 4.08 -25.13
N GLN A 96 -6.76 4.05 -25.28
CA GLN A 96 -6.02 2.79 -25.38
C GLN A 96 -6.10 1.98 -24.09
N ILE A 97 -6.00 2.64 -22.95
CA ILE A 97 -6.13 2.00 -21.65
C ILE A 97 -7.54 1.45 -21.47
N LEU A 98 -8.55 2.22 -21.84
CA LEU A 98 -9.94 1.79 -21.73
C LEU A 98 -10.23 0.60 -22.63
N ASP A 99 -9.65 0.57 -23.84
CA ASP A 99 -9.83 -0.55 -24.75
C ASP A 99 -9.26 -1.84 -24.15
N VAL A 100 -8.09 -1.76 -23.54
CA VAL A 100 -7.47 -2.91 -22.89
C VAL A 100 -8.32 -3.38 -21.72
N THR A 101 -8.92 -2.45 -20.99
CA THR A 101 -9.74 -2.78 -19.82
C THR A 101 -11.08 -3.40 -20.23
N ILE A 102 -11.64 -2.95 -21.35
CA ILE A 102 -12.95 -3.42 -21.81
C ILE A 102 -12.85 -4.80 -22.42
N ASP A 103 -11.75 -5.08 -23.07
CA ASP A 103 -11.52 -6.41 -23.66
C ASP A 103 -11.27 -7.44 -22.57
#